data_b5174764fe6ab23463b73229a79e112d
#
_entry.id   b5174764fe6ab23463b73229a79e112d
#
_cell.length_a   1.000
_cell.length_b   1.000
_cell.length_c   1.000
_cell.angle_alpha   90.00
_cell.angle_beta   90.00
_cell.angle_gamma   90.00
#
_symmetry.space_group_name_H-M   'P 1'
#
loop_
_entity.id
_entity.type
_entity.pdbx_description
1 polymer ?
#
loop_
_entity_poly.entity_id
_entity_poly.type
_entity_poly.pdbx_seq_one_letter_code
_entity_poly.pdbx_strand_id
1 'polypeptide(L)' 'MEVLPDEKQLLLLLAEEWKNMGPPGYLETSVLAERMNLSVEKTKSVVHSLFVKGLVDTDDKEHYAAYLTPEGYEFAQT' A
#
# COMPACT_ATOMS: atom_id res chain seq x y z
N MET A 1 8.16 -11.05 9.67
CA MET A 1 8.40 -10.21 8.48
C MET A 1 8.63 -8.78 8.89
N GLU A 2 9.65 -8.16 8.34
CA GLU A 2 9.96 -6.77 8.64
C GLU A 2 9.63 -5.88 7.45
N VAL A 3 9.17 -4.67 7.74
CA VAL A 3 8.91 -3.66 6.72
C VAL A 3 9.65 -2.38 7.08
N LEU A 4 10.00 -1.63 6.04
CA LEU A 4 10.66 -0.33 6.22
C LEU A 4 9.61 0.72 6.62
N PRO A 5 10.05 1.87 7.18
CA PRO A 5 9.12 2.91 7.60
C PRO A 5 8.16 3.36 6.49
N ASP A 6 8.64 3.54 5.26
CA ASP A 6 7.79 3.95 4.14
C ASP A 6 6.76 2.86 3.81
N GLU A 7 7.18 1.60 3.89
CA GLU A 7 6.28 0.48 3.67
C GLU A 7 5.18 0.45 4.72
N LYS A 8 5.54 0.65 5.98
CA LYS A 8 4.58 0.68 7.08
C LYS A 8 3.58 1.83 6.89
N GLN A 9 4.08 3.00 6.52
CA GLN A 9 3.22 4.16 6.29
C GLN A 9 2.19 3.87 5.18
N LEU A 10 2.65 3.28 4.08
CA LEU A 10 1.75 2.94 2.97
C LEU A 10 0.69 1.93 3.41
N LEU A 11 1.08 0.92 4.17
CA LEU A 11 0.13 -0.05 4.70
C LEU A 11 -0.91 0.61 5.60
N LEU A 12 -0.50 1.56 6.43
CA LEU A 12 -1.43 2.26 7.32
C LEU A 12 -2.42 3.12 6.52
N LEU A 13 -1.96 3.76 5.45
CA LEU A 13 -2.86 4.54 4.59
C LEU A 13 -3.91 3.66 3.93
N LEU A 14 -3.50 2.51 3.42
CA LEU A 14 -4.43 1.56 2.82
C LEU A 14 -5.37 0.95 3.87
N ALA A 15 -4.86 0.69 5.06
CA ALA A 15 -5.70 0.15 6.14
C ALA A 15 -6.78 1.16 6.57
N GLU A 16 -6.44 2.44 6.57
CA GLU A 16 -7.40 3.50 6.86
C GLU A 16 -8.50 3.52 5.80
N GLU A 17 -8.11 3.39 4.53
CA GLU A 17 -9.08 3.33 3.43
C GLU A 17 -9.97 2.09 3.57
N TRP A 18 -9.41 0.97 3.95
CA TRP A 18 -10.17 -0.26 4.21
C TRP A 18 -11.24 -0.03 5.26
N LYS A 19 -10.87 0.64 6.38
CA LYS A 19 -11.81 0.91 7.47
C LYS A 19 -12.90 1.89 7.07
N ASN A 20 -12.56 2.88 6.26
CA ASN A 20 -13.50 3.94 5.89
C ASN A 20 -14.40 3.57 4.73
N MET A 21 -13.87 2.85 3.74
CA MET A 21 -14.59 2.56 2.50
C MET A 21 -14.88 1.07 2.31
N GLY A 22 -14.34 0.23 3.19
CA GLY A 22 -14.47 -1.21 3.10
C GLY A 22 -13.31 -1.84 2.31
N PRO A 23 -13.17 -3.17 2.42
CA PRO A 23 -12.12 -3.89 1.68
C PRO A 23 -12.30 -3.65 0.17
N PRO A 24 -11.19 -3.65 -0.58
CA PRO A 24 -9.82 -3.99 -0.15
C PRO A 24 -8.94 -2.79 0.19
N GLY A 25 -9.49 -1.60 0.45
CA GLY A 25 -8.68 -0.43 0.77
C GLY A 25 -7.86 0.04 -0.42
N TYR A 26 -8.50 0.27 -1.54
CA TYR A 26 -7.86 0.60 -2.81
C TYR A 26 -7.52 2.10 -2.88
N LEU A 27 -6.27 2.41 -3.25
CA LEU A 27 -5.85 3.78 -3.51
C LEU A 27 -4.93 3.81 -4.72
N GLU A 28 -5.06 4.86 -5.52
CA GLU A 28 -4.14 5.07 -6.63
C GLU A 28 -2.75 5.43 -6.11
N THR A 29 -1.72 4.96 -6.82
CA THR A 29 -0.34 5.21 -6.43
C THR A 29 -0.02 6.71 -6.40
N SER A 30 -0.59 7.49 -7.32
CA SER A 30 -0.40 8.95 -7.31
C SER A 30 -0.95 9.60 -6.03
N VAL A 31 -2.07 9.09 -5.52
CA VAL A 31 -2.65 9.58 -4.27
C VAL A 31 -1.75 9.19 -3.09
N LEU A 32 -1.27 7.96 -3.08
CA LEU A 32 -0.34 7.50 -2.04
C LEU A 32 0.94 8.34 -2.05
N ALA A 33 1.48 8.62 -3.22
CA ALA A 33 2.69 9.43 -3.36
C ALA A 33 2.48 10.82 -2.76
N GLU A 34 1.34 11.43 -3.07
CA GLU A 34 1.02 12.75 -2.53
C GLU A 34 0.91 12.72 -1.01
N ARG A 35 0.17 11.76 -0.47
CA ARG A 35 -0.02 11.65 0.99
C ARG A 35 1.27 11.34 1.73
N MET A 36 2.18 10.60 1.09
CA MET A 36 3.46 10.23 1.69
C MET A 36 4.56 11.24 1.42
N ASN A 37 4.26 12.25 0.60
CA ASN A 37 5.24 13.25 0.18
C ASN A 37 6.46 12.62 -0.49
N LEU A 38 6.20 11.66 -1.37
CA LEU A 38 7.22 10.96 -2.14
C LEU A 38 6.92 11.12 -3.62
N SER A 39 7.95 10.91 -4.46
CA SER A 39 7.72 10.84 -5.90
C SER A 39 6.86 9.62 -6.25
N VAL A 40 6.21 9.65 -7.39
CA VAL A 40 5.43 8.50 -7.87
C VAL A 40 6.36 7.30 -8.06
N GLU A 41 7.56 7.52 -8.59
CA GLU A 41 8.53 6.45 -8.83
C GLU A 41 8.94 5.77 -7.54
N LYS A 42 9.23 6.56 -6.51
CA LYS A 42 9.60 6.01 -5.20
C LYS A 42 8.43 5.24 -4.59
N THR A 43 7.22 5.78 -4.73
CA THR A 43 6.02 5.13 -4.20
C THR A 43 5.77 3.80 -4.92
N LYS A 44 5.98 3.75 -6.24
CA LYS A 44 5.86 2.49 -6.98
C LYS A 44 6.85 1.45 -6.47
N SER A 45 8.06 1.87 -6.12
CA SER A 45 9.05 0.95 -5.54
C SER A 45 8.58 0.40 -4.22
N VAL A 46 7.98 1.23 -3.38
CA VAL A 46 7.43 0.80 -2.09
C VAL A 46 6.29 -0.19 -2.31
N VAL A 47 5.38 0.12 -3.24
CA VAL A 47 4.28 -0.77 -3.59
C VAL A 47 4.81 -2.12 -4.07
N HIS A 48 5.80 -2.10 -4.96
CA HIS A 48 6.38 -3.34 -5.49
C HIS A 48 6.98 -4.19 -4.38
N SER A 49 7.72 -3.58 -3.48
CA SER A 49 8.32 -4.27 -2.35
C SER A 49 7.25 -4.96 -1.49
N LEU A 50 6.17 -4.26 -1.19
CA LEU A 50 5.06 -4.82 -0.42
C LEU A 50 4.31 -5.90 -1.20
N PHE A 51 4.21 -5.73 -2.52
CA PHE A 51 3.60 -6.73 -3.39
C PHE A 51 4.38 -8.06 -3.32
N VAL A 52 5.71 -7.98 -3.39
CA VAL A 52 6.56 -9.15 -3.29
C VAL A 52 6.38 -9.84 -1.94
N LYS A 53 6.17 -9.07 -0.89
CA LYS A 53 5.94 -9.61 0.46
C LYS A 53 4.52 -10.15 0.67
N GLY A 54 3.63 -9.96 -0.30
CA GLY A 54 2.26 -10.46 -0.20
C GLY A 54 1.34 -9.61 0.66
N LEU A 55 1.76 -8.39 0.99
CA LEU A 55 0.98 -7.51 1.88
C LEU A 55 0.06 -6.56 1.10
N VAL A 56 0.37 -6.28 -0.17
CA VAL A 56 -0.50 -5.53 -1.06
C VAL A 56 -0.60 -6.25 -2.39
N ASP A 57 -1.62 -5.91 -3.15
CA ASP A 57 -1.76 -6.34 -4.53
C ASP A 57 -1.88 -5.09 -5.40
N THR A 58 -1.74 -5.25 -6.70
CA THR A 58 -1.79 -4.13 -7.64
C THR A 58 -2.72 -4.50 -8.78
N ASP A 59 -3.24 -3.48 -9.47
CA ASP A 59 -4.17 -3.71 -10.57
C ASP A 59 -3.48 -4.05 -11.89
N ASP A 60 -2.18 -3.73 -12.03
CA ASP A 60 -1.43 -4.06 -13.23
C ASP A 60 0.08 -4.02 -12.97
N LYS A 61 0.87 -4.27 -14.04
CA LYS A 61 2.33 -4.30 -13.96
C LYS A 61 2.94 -2.93 -13.68
N GLU A 62 2.20 -1.87 -13.97
CA GLU A 62 2.70 -0.50 -13.80
C GLU A 62 2.50 0.00 -12.37
N HIS A 63 1.75 -0.73 -11.56
CA HIS A 63 1.50 -0.37 -10.16
C HIS A 63 0.82 1.01 -10.04
N TYR A 64 -0.19 1.27 -10.88
CA TYR A 64 -0.93 2.53 -10.82
C TYR A 64 -1.81 2.63 -9.59
N ALA A 65 -2.14 1.51 -8.99
CA ALA A 65 -2.95 1.49 -7.78
C ALA A 65 -2.54 0.31 -6.92
N ALA A 66 -2.85 0.40 -5.64
CA ALA A 66 -2.54 -0.66 -4.68
C ALA A 66 -3.74 -0.89 -3.76
N TYR A 67 -3.88 -2.11 -3.29
CA TYR A 67 -4.90 -2.45 -2.31
C TYR A 67 -4.35 -3.55 -1.39
N LEU A 68 -4.94 -3.63 -0.19
CA LEU A 68 -4.46 -4.58 0.79
C LEU A 68 -4.90 -6.00 0.48
N THR A 69 -4.01 -6.94 0.78
CA THR A 69 -4.41 -8.33 0.93
C THR A 69 -4.92 -8.50 2.37
N PRO A 70 -5.65 -9.59 2.67
CA PRO A 70 -6.02 -9.87 4.06
C PRO A 70 -4.81 -9.90 4.99
N GLU A 71 -3.70 -10.46 4.53
CA GLU A 71 -2.45 -10.51 5.29
C GLU A 71 -1.90 -9.10 5.54
N GLY A 72 -2.00 -8.22 4.53
CA GLY A 72 -1.56 -6.83 4.67
C GLY A 72 -2.38 -6.08 5.69
N TYR A 73 -3.69 -6.29 5.68
CA TYR A 73 -4.57 -5.65 6.68
C TYR A 73 -4.21 -6.11 8.08
N GLU A 74 -4.06 -7.41 8.29
CA GLU A 74 -3.67 -7.95 9.59
C GLU A 74 -2.32 -7.40 10.05
N PHE A 75 -1.35 -7.35 9.15
CA PHE A 75 -0.03 -6.83 9.47
C PHE A 75 -0.11 -5.37 9.91
N ALA A 76 -0.95 -4.58 9.26
CA ALA A 76 -1.10 -3.16 9.58
C ALA A 76 -1.75 -2.94 10.95
N GLN A 77 -2.46 -3.94 11.49
CA GLN A 77 -3.10 -3.83 12.79
C GLN A 77 -2.13 -4.11 13.95
N THR A 78 -0.97 -4.65 13.68
CA THR A 78 -0.01 -5.01 14.77
C THR A 78 0.99 -3.86 15.10
#